data_69863b31b5ba3237bc58dc14fbb7e13f
#
_entry.id   69863b31b5ba3237bc58dc14fbb7e13f
#
_cell.length_a   1.000
_cell.length_b   1.000
_cell.length_c   1.000
_cell.angle_alpha   90.00
_cell.angle_beta   90.00
_cell.angle_gamma   90.00
#
_symmetry.space_group_name_H-M   'P 1'
#
loop_
_entity.id
_entity.type
_entity.pdbx_description
1 polymer ?
#
loop_
_entity_poly.entity_id
_entity_poly.type
_entity_poly.pdbx_seq_one_letter_code
_entity_poly.pdbx_strand_id
1 'polypeptide(L)'
;MQQIQSLLDDNYTDYEILIVSKGPYRDVPRTSAIDNILQTIPSVRFLQLSGCVHDDVVWAAGLENAIGDFVVLYDHLTDPVDVIHRAVEECKSGYDVVVGVSTQSLPCAYRIMRDTASRILKAIDYHIPKNSTGLRCLSRRAVNAVTDTGRFHHQFYMRIQKTGYPASELTYQPVSETHVKRSIAYGFRNLVRLMVFNSSRPLRWMSIVGTVGSLSALLFAVYSIIVNLINGHVVEGWTTTVLFMSILFMLQFIMLAFFGEYLSRLLDDRSEQAAYSVVFEKNSAVMVNQDRVNVLNDATVEKANLVQTGRDR
;
A
#
# COMPACT_ATOMS: atom_id res chain seq x y z
N MET A 1 9.82 -12.59 17.47
CA MET A 1 8.48 -12.98 17.94
C MET A 1 8.37 -12.89 19.46
N GLN A 2 9.26 -13.51 20.25
CA GLN A 2 9.20 -13.41 21.73
C GLN A 2 9.21 -11.98 22.27
N GLN A 3 10.01 -11.08 21.69
CA GLN A 3 10.02 -9.65 22.08
C GLN A 3 8.69 -8.96 21.80
N ILE A 4 8.05 -9.28 20.66
CA ILE A 4 6.73 -8.74 20.32
C ILE A 4 5.70 -9.25 21.32
N GLN A 5 5.71 -10.56 21.60
CA GLN A 5 4.82 -11.18 22.58
C GLN A 5 4.97 -10.52 23.96
N SER A 6 6.19 -10.39 24.48
CA SER A 6 6.44 -9.75 25.79
C SER A 6 5.88 -8.33 25.84
N LEU A 7 6.14 -7.52 24.78
CA LEU A 7 5.62 -6.16 24.70
C LEU A 7 4.08 -6.15 24.68
N LEU A 8 3.45 -7.09 23.98
CA LEU A 8 1.98 -7.15 23.89
C LEU A 8 1.37 -7.65 25.22
N ASP A 9 1.95 -8.67 25.85
CA ASP A 9 1.50 -9.20 27.15
C ASP A 9 1.60 -8.14 28.26
N ASP A 10 2.63 -7.29 28.22
CA ASP A 10 2.85 -6.23 29.23
C ASP A 10 1.87 -5.05 29.08
N ASN A 11 1.35 -4.79 27.85
CA ASN A 11 0.59 -3.56 27.57
C ASN A 11 -0.88 -3.80 27.18
N TYR A 12 -1.26 -5.01 26.77
CA TYR A 12 -2.60 -5.31 26.25
C TYR A 12 -3.19 -6.57 26.86
N THR A 13 -4.46 -6.52 27.19
CA THR A 13 -5.21 -7.67 27.74
C THR A 13 -5.64 -8.64 26.65
N ASP A 14 -5.90 -8.15 25.44
CA ASP A 14 -6.28 -8.96 24.28
C ASP A 14 -5.60 -8.46 23.02
N TYR A 15 -5.04 -9.40 22.24
CA TYR A 15 -4.35 -9.09 20.99
C TYR A 15 -4.31 -10.32 20.08
N GLU A 16 -4.12 -10.07 18.80
CA GLU A 16 -3.76 -11.09 17.81
C GLU A 16 -2.49 -10.70 17.05
N ILE A 17 -1.70 -11.68 16.67
CA ILE A 17 -0.54 -11.52 15.80
C ILE A 17 -0.83 -12.24 14.49
N LEU A 18 -1.05 -11.47 13.43
CA LEU A 18 -1.34 -12.02 12.11
C LEU A 18 -0.07 -12.05 11.26
N ILE A 19 0.41 -13.25 10.95
CA ILE A 19 1.58 -13.46 10.09
C ILE A 19 1.08 -13.80 8.69
N VAL A 20 1.34 -12.92 7.72
CA VAL A 20 0.94 -13.12 6.32
C VAL A 20 2.16 -13.44 5.48
N SER A 21 2.15 -14.58 4.81
CA SER A 21 3.23 -15.03 3.92
C SER A 21 2.74 -15.12 2.48
N LYS A 22 3.63 -14.88 1.52
CA LYS A 22 3.36 -15.01 0.08
C LYS A 22 4.31 -16.04 -0.54
N GLY A 23 3.86 -16.67 -1.59
CA GLY A 23 4.66 -17.62 -2.36
C GLY A 23 3.99 -18.98 -2.53
N PRO A 24 4.53 -19.86 -3.38
CA PRO A 24 3.96 -21.16 -3.59
C PRO A 24 4.01 -21.97 -2.30
N TYR A 25 2.93 -22.70 -2.02
CA TYR A 25 2.78 -23.54 -0.83
C TYR A 25 3.91 -24.54 -0.60
N ARG A 26 4.62 -24.93 -1.71
CA ARG A 26 5.76 -25.84 -1.65
C ARG A 26 7.03 -25.21 -1.09
N ASP A 27 7.17 -23.89 -1.24
CA ASP A 27 8.36 -23.14 -0.83
C ASP A 27 8.25 -22.58 0.59
N VAL A 28 7.05 -22.68 1.19
CA VAL A 28 6.96 -22.50 2.64
C VAL A 28 7.71 -23.69 3.23
N PRO A 29 8.86 -23.45 3.88
CA PRO A 29 9.44 -24.51 4.64
C PRO A 29 8.30 -24.93 5.59
N ARG A 30 7.86 -26.17 5.54
CA ARG A 30 7.10 -26.81 6.63
C ARG A 30 8.05 -26.86 7.83
N THR A 31 8.55 -25.69 8.15
CA THR A 31 9.69 -25.54 9.01
C THR A 31 9.15 -25.58 10.42
N SER A 32 9.75 -26.43 11.18
CA SER A 32 9.82 -26.38 12.62
C SER A 32 9.69 -24.97 13.23
N ALA A 33 10.08 -23.91 12.51
CA ALA A 33 10.01 -22.53 12.98
C ALA A 33 8.59 -21.97 13.09
N ILE A 34 7.75 -22.09 12.05
CA ILE A 34 6.35 -21.60 12.11
C ILE A 34 5.54 -22.47 13.06
N ASP A 35 5.72 -23.80 12.95
CA ASP A 35 5.04 -24.73 13.86
C ASP A 35 5.46 -24.48 15.32
N ASN A 36 6.73 -24.21 15.59
CA ASN A 36 7.20 -23.84 16.92
C ASN A 36 6.58 -22.53 17.41
N ILE A 37 6.49 -21.50 16.56
CA ILE A 37 5.84 -20.24 16.93
C ILE A 37 4.37 -20.48 17.30
N LEU A 38 3.63 -21.24 16.47
CA LEU A 38 2.22 -21.54 16.69
C LEU A 38 1.99 -22.46 17.91
N GLN A 39 2.98 -23.22 18.33
CA GLN A 39 2.91 -24.05 19.53
C GLN A 39 3.32 -23.32 20.81
N THR A 40 4.14 -22.27 20.69
CA THR A 40 4.72 -21.59 21.87
C THR A 40 4.10 -20.23 22.16
N ILE A 41 3.60 -19.53 21.15
CA ILE A 41 3.07 -18.17 21.27
C ILE A 41 1.54 -18.21 21.11
N PRO A 42 0.77 -17.69 22.08
CA PRO A 42 -0.68 -17.60 21.97
C PRO A 42 -1.12 -16.50 21.00
N SER A 43 -2.38 -16.57 20.53
CA SER A 43 -3.02 -15.54 19.70
C SER A 43 -2.31 -15.26 18.36
N VAL A 44 -1.59 -16.25 17.80
CA VAL A 44 -0.96 -16.15 16.49
C VAL A 44 -1.81 -16.81 15.42
N ARG A 45 -2.06 -16.09 14.33
CA ARG A 45 -2.69 -16.61 13.09
C ARG A 45 -1.69 -16.52 11.95
N PHE A 46 -1.52 -17.63 11.24
CA PHE A 46 -0.67 -17.69 10.05
C PHE A 46 -1.54 -17.84 8.80
N LEU A 47 -1.39 -16.91 7.85
CA LEU A 47 -2.06 -16.91 6.57
C LEU A 47 -1.04 -17.07 5.44
N GLN A 48 -1.24 -18.08 4.60
CA GLN A 48 -0.48 -18.28 3.37
C GLN A 48 -1.30 -17.85 2.17
N LEU A 49 -0.82 -16.86 1.44
CA LEU A 49 -1.45 -16.40 0.20
C LEU A 49 -0.95 -17.20 -0.99
N SER A 50 -1.83 -17.42 -1.99
CA SER A 50 -1.49 -18.10 -3.23
C SER A 50 -0.59 -17.26 -4.14
N GLY A 51 0.39 -17.88 -4.75
CA GLY A 51 1.13 -17.35 -5.89
C GLY A 51 2.01 -16.14 -5.62
N CYS A 52 2.45 -15.49 -6.67
CA CYS A 52 3.26 -14.28 -6.63
C CYS A 52 2.37 -13.03 -6.56
N VAL A 53 1.81 -12.74 -5.39
CA VAL A 53 1.08 -11.50 -5.16
C VAL A 53 2.03 -10.33 -4.87
N HIS A 54 1.61 -9.12 -5.22
CA HIS A 54 2.36 -7.90 -4.93
C HIS A 54 2.38 -7.62 -3.42
N ASP A 55 3.42 -6.94 -2.92
CA ASP A 55 3.55 -6.64 -1.49
C ASP A 55 2.35 -5.87 -0.93
N ASP A 56 1.79 -4.93 -1.69
CA ASP A 56 0.59 -4.18 -1.30
C ASP A 56 -0.61 -5.10 -1.03
N VAL A 57 -0.75 -6.18 -1.80
CA VAL A 57 -1.81 -7.18 -1.62
C VAL A 57 -1.62 -7.99 -0.34
N VAL A 58 -0.36 -8.28 0.02
CA VAL A 58 -0.04 -8.98 1.28
C VAL A 58 -0.46 -8.14 2.48
N TRP A 59 -0.14 -6.84 2.48
CA TRP A 59 -0.54 -5.91 3.53
C TRP A 59 -2.05 -5.72 3.59
N ALA A 60 -2.70 -5.60 2.44
CA ALA A 60 -4.14 -5.48 2.34
C ALA A 60 -4.87 -6.74 2.84
N ALA A 61 -4.36 -7.94 2.51
CA ALA A 61 -4.90 -9.19 3.01
C ALA A 61 -4.76 -9.30 4.54
N GLY A 62 -3.63 -8.86 5.09
CA GLY A 62 -3.44 -8.75 6.53
C GLY A 62 -4.46 -7.83 7.19
N LEU A 63 -4.70 -6.65 6.62
CA LEU A 63 -5.68 -5.71 7.14
C LEU A 63 -7.12 -6.24 7.09
N GLU A 64 -7.48 -6.90 5.99
CA GLU A 64 -8.83 -7.47 5.79
C GLU A 64 -9.14 -8.60 6.77
N ASN A 65 -8.12 -9.39 7.13
CA ASN A 65 -8.27 -10.52 8.05
C ASN A 65 -8.05 -10.16 9.52
N ALA A 66 -7.62 -8.94 9.82
CA ALA A 66 -7.39 -8.48 11.18
C ALA A 66 -8.72 -8.15 11.89
N ILE A 67 -8.87 -8.56 13.17
CA ILE A 67 -10.10 -8.38 13.97
C ILE A 67 -9.96 -7.36 15.10
N GLY A 68 -8.75 -6.94 15.48
CA GLY A 68 -8.51 -6.00 16.59
C GLY A 68 -9.07 -4.59 16.35
N ASP A 69 -9.30 -3.82 17.41
CA ASP A 69 -9.78 -2.43 17.36
C ASP A 69 -8.74 -1.49 16.75
N PHE A 70 -7.46 -1.78 16.95
CA PHE A 70 -6.33 -1.11 16.34
C PHE A 70 -5.51 -2.12 15.57
N VAL A 71 -5.19 -1.83 14.32
CA VAL A 71 -4.40 -2.71 13.45
C VAL A 71 -3.07 -2.05 13.11
N VAL A 72 -1.97 -2.67 13.53
CA VAL A 72 -0.61 -2.19 13.26
C VAL A 72 0.01 -3.03 12.15
N LEU A 73 0.35 -2.39 11.04
CA LEU A 73 1.13 -2.97 9.96
C LEU A 73 2.62 -2.81 10.30
N TYR A 74 3.26 -3.89 10.66
CA TYR A 74 4.61 -3.91 11.21
C TYR A 74 5.54 -4.79 10.37
N ASP A 75 6.67 -4.23 9.97
CA ASP A 75 7.72 -4.97 9.27
C ASP A 75 8.88 -5.29 10.22
N HIS A 76 8.98 -6.56 10.63
CA HIS A 76 9.98 -7.04 11.58
C HIS A 76 11.45 -6.86 11.12
N LEU A 77 11.69 -6.58 9.83
CA LEU A 77 13.04 -6.34 9.29
C LEU A 77 13.48 -4.88 9.45
N THR A 78 12.52 -3.96 9.47
CA THR A 78 12.81 -2.52 9.42
C THR A 78 12.39 -1.78 10.67
N ASP A 79 11.30 -2.21 11.30
CA ASP A 79 10.68 -1.45 12.38
C ASP A 79 11.12 -1.96 13.76
N PRO A 80 11.48 -1.08 14.70
CA PRO A 80 11.76 -1.48 16.08
C PRO A 80 10.47 -1.87 16.82
N VAL A 81 10.57 -2.80 17.76
CA VAL A 81 9.38 -3.37 18.43
C VAL A 81 8.60 -2.34 19.26
N ASP A 82 9.29 -1.38 19.88
CA ASP A 82 8.69 -0.32 20.72
C ASP A 82 7.72 0.58 19.94
N VAL A 83 7.89 0.68 18.62
CA VAL A 83 7.03 1.51 17.76
C VAL A 83 5.59 1.00 17.73
N ILE A 84 5.37 -0.31 17.94
CA ILE A 84 4.02 -0.90 17.97
C ILE A 84 3.17 -0.22 19.05
N HIS A 85 3.69 -0.20 20.30
CA HIS A 85 2.98 0.42 21.42
C HIS A 85 2.78 1.92 21.22
N ARG A 86 3.82 2.64 20.79
CA ARG A 86 3.75 4.07 20.52
C ARG A 86 2.72 4.41 19.44
N ALA A 87 2.62 3.61 18.38
CA ALA A 87 1.64 3.82 17.31
C ALA A 87 0.20 3.61 17.80
N VAL A 88 -0.04 2.64 18.67
CA VAL A 88 -1.37 2.41 19.26
C VAL A 88 -1.75 3.52 20.22
N GLU A 89 -0.83 4.00 21.06
CA GLU A 89 -1.10 5.13 21.98
C GLU A 89 -1.41 6.42 21.21
N GLU A 90 -0.73 6.65 20.09
CA GLU A 90 -1.05 7.78 19.21
C GLU A 90 -2.46 7.64 18.60
N CYS A 91 -2.87 6.44 18.19
CA CYS A 91 -4.24 6.21 17.75
C CYS A 91 -5.25 6.44 18.88
N LYS A 92 -4.97 5.99 20.10
CA LYS A 92 -5.84 6.21 21.26
C LYS A 92 -5.97 7.68 21.62
N SER A 93 -4.98 8.53 21.30
CA SER A 93 -5.03 9.97 21.55
C SER A 93 -6.05 10.73 20.65
N GLY A 94 -6.67 10.02 19.70
CA GLY A 94 -7.74 10.56 18.85
C GLY A 94 -7.46 10.54 17.35
N TYR A 95 -6.35 9.96 16.91
CA TYR A 95 -6.02 9.78 15.50
C TYR A 95 -6.49 8.41 15.01
N ASP A 96 -7.10 8.39 13.84
CA ASP A 96 -7.55 7.12 13.22
C ASP A 96 -6.47 6.46 12.36
N VAL A 97 -5.50 7.24 11.91
CA VAL A 97 -4.40 6.77 11.05
C VAL A 97 -3.08 7.31 11.58
N VAL A 98 -2.14 6.44 11.90
CA VAL A 98 -0.77 6.82 12.25
C VAL A 98 0.19 6.32 11.18
N VAL A 99 1.02 7.22 10.66
CA VAL A 99 1.97 6.96 9.58
C VAL A 99 3.38 7.00 10.15
N GLY A 100 4.11 5.91 10.02
CA GLY A 100 5.52 5.87 10.40
C GLY A 100 6.39 6.74 9.48
N VAL A 101 7.28 7.54 10.07
CA VAL A 101 8.24 8.40 9.37
C VAL A 101 9.65 8.14 9.87
N SER A 102 10.55 7.79 8.94
CA SER A 102 11.96 7.56 9.27
C SER A 102 12.72 8.86 9.51
N THR A 103 13.52 8.90 10.59
CA THR A 103 14.45 9.99 10.89
C THR A 103 15.76 9.90 10.11
N GLN A 104 16.02 8.81 9.39
CA GLN A 104 17.25 8.61 8.64
C GLN A 104 17.38 9.59 7.47
N SER A 105 18.59 10.14 7.32
CA SER A 105 18.94 11.00 6.18
C SER A 105 19.24 10.16 4.94
N LEU A 106 18.57 10.48 3.84
CA LEU A 106 18.79 9.81 2.55
C LEU A 106 19.98 10.44 1.78
N PRO A 107 20.69 9.64 0.95
CA PRO A 107 21.73 10.17 0.04
C PRO A 107 21.21 11.31 -0.83
N CYS A 108 22.09 12.29 -1.16
CA CYS A 108 21.72 13.51 -1.90
C CYS A 108 21.01 13.22 -3.24
N ALA A 109 21.51 12.26 -4.02
CA ALA A 109 20.91 11.90 -5.31
C ALA A 109 19.49 11.36 -5.16
N TYR A 110 19.24 10.55 -4.13
CA TYR A 110 17.91 10.01 -3.84
C TYR A 110 16.95 11.09 -3.34
N ARG A 111 17.46 12.09 -2.61
CA ARG A 111 16.68 13.22 -2.12
C ARG A 111 16.14 14.09 -3.26
N ILE A 112 16.95 14.39 -4.28
CA ILE A 112 16.51 15.16 -5.45
C ILE A 112 15.43 14.39 -6.23
N MET A 113 15.66 13.11 -6.49
CA MET A 113 14.68 12.26 -7.18
C MET A 113 13.37 12.16 -6.42
N ARG A 114 13.43 11.99 -5.11
CA ARG A 114 12.25 11.94 -4.23
C ARG A 114 11.48 13.27 -4.22
N ASP A 115 12.19 14.41 -4.15
CA ASP A 115 11.53 15.72 -4.12
C ASP A 115 10.84 16.01 -5.46
N THR A 116 11.42 15.57 -6.58
CA THR A 116 10.77 15.63 -7.90
C THR A 116 9.56 14.72 -7.96
N ALA A 117 9.70 13.46 -7.51
CA ALA A 117 8.58 12.51 -7.43
C ALA A 117 7.45 13.02 -6.52
N SER A 118 7.79 13.63 -5.37
CA SER A 118 6.80 14.18 -4.45
C SER A 118 6.02 15.36 -5.04
N ARG A 119 6.66 16.21 -5.88
CA ARG A 119 5.97 17.29 -6.61
C ARG A 119 4.97 16.73 -7.61
N ILE A 120 5.37 15.70 -8.36
CA ILE A 120 4.50 15.01 -9.31
C ILE A 120 3.33 14.34 -8.58
N LEU A 121 3.59 13.65 -7.47
CA LEU A 121 2.55 13.00 -6.67
C LEU A 121 1.58 14.02 -6.06
N LYS A 122 2.08 15.17 -5.58
CA LYS A 122 1.22 16.28 -5.11
C LYS A 122 0.32 16.82 -6.22
N ALA A 123 0.81 16.89 -7.47
CA ALA A 123 0.00 17.34 -8.61
C ALA A 123 -1.19 16.41 -8.91
N ILE A 124 -1.14 15.17 -8.41
CA ILE A 124 -2.25 14.19 -8.52
C ILE A 124 -3.02 14.01 -7.19
N ASP A 125 -2.91 14.97 -6.26
CA ASP A 125 -3.52 14.97 -4.93
C ASP A 125 -3.07 13.83 -4.00
N TYR A 126 -1.84 13.36 -4.18
CA TYR A 126 -1.26 12.35 -3.34
C TYR A 126 -0.26 12.96 -2.35
N HIS A 127 -0.64 13.02 -1.07
CA HIS A 127 0.16 13.64 -0.01
C HIS A 127 0.74 12.56 0.89
N ILE A 128 1.97 12.12 0.61
CA ILE A 128 2.70 11.22 1.50
C ILE A 128 3.66 12.07 2.36
N PRO A 129 3.73 11.83 3.68
CA PRO A 129 4.77 12.40 4.52
C PRO A 129 6.16 12.07 3.97
N LYS A 130 7.09 13.04 4.07
CA LYS A 130 8.48 12.80 3.65
C LYS A 130 9.08 11.71 4.53
N ASN A 131 9.81 10.78 3.92
CA ASN A 131 10.40 9.61 4.58
C ASN A 131 9.39 8.64 5.23
N SER A 132 8.15 8.58 4.75
CA SER A 132 7.19 7.59 5.26
C SER A 132 7.70 6.17 5.05
N THR A 133 7.56 5.33 6.08
CA THR A 133 7.89 3.91 6.08
C THR A 133 6.68 3.04 5.73
N GLY A 134 6.80 1.73 5.84
CA GLY A 134 5.68 0.79 5.73
C GLY A 134 4.75 0.78 6.94
N LEU A 135 5.26 1.23 8.11
CA LEU A 135 4.50 1.23 9.36
C LEU A 135 3.22 2.06 9.26
N ARG A 136 2.11 1.44 9.60
CA ARG A 136 0.80 2.10 9.75
C ARG A 136 0.08 1.54 10.96
N CYS A 137 -0.57 2.41 11.72
CA CYS A 137 -1.57 1.99 12.69
C CYS A 137 -2.91 2.59 12.28
N LEU A 138 -3.95 1.78 12.28
CA LEU A 138 -5.30 2.16 11.88
C LEU A 138 -6.30 1.79 12.98
N SER A 139 -7.23 2.70 13.27
CA SER A 139 -8.42 2.38 14.07
C SER A 139 -9.36 1.47 13.28
N ARG A 140 -10.25 0.73 13.97
CA ARG A 140 -11.26 -0.11 13.31
C ARG A 140 -12.11 0.66 12.31
N ARG A 141 -12.44 1.91 12.60
CA ARG A 141 -13.19 2.79 11.67
C ARG A 141 -12.42 3.00 10.36
N ALA A 142 -11.12 3.30 10.48
CA ALA A 142 -10.27 3.49 9.31
C ALA A 142 -10.08 2.19 8.53
N VAL A 143 -9.91 1.05 9.23
CA VAL A 143 -9.84 -0.28 8.60
C VAL A 143 -11.09 -0.55 7.78
N ASN A 144 -12.28 -0.42 8.38
CA ASN A 144 -13.54 -0.67 7.69
C ASN A 144 -13.72 0.25 6.48
N ALA A 145 -13.41 1.55 6.61
CA ALA A 145 -13.50 2.48 5.49
C ALA A 145 -12.55 2.16 4.32
N VAL A 146 -11.40 1.55 4.61
CA VAL A 146 -10.47 1.07 3.58
C VAL A 146 -11.00 -0.20 2.92
N THR A 147 -11.46 -1.18 3.71
CA THR A 147 -11.87 -2.51 3.25
C THR A 147 -13.23 -2.51 2.56
N ASP A 148 -14.17 -1.65 2.97
CA ASP A 148 -15.49 -1.50 2.33
C ASP A 148 -15.39 -1.03 0.87
N THR A 149 -14.27 -0.42 0.51
CA THR A 149 -14.07 0.03 -0.86
C THR A 149 -13.56 -1.13 -1.70
N GLY A 150 -14.39 -1.72 -2.54
CA GLY A 150 -14.02 -2.86 -3.38
C GLY A 150 -12.66 -2.70 -4.08
N ARG A 151 -11.88 -3.77 -4.19
CA ARG A 151 -10.56 -3.84 -4.85
C ARG A 151 -9.50 -2.88 -4.31
N PHE A 152 -9.49 -2.66 -3.00
CA PHE A 152 -8.53 -1.79 -2.33
C PHE A 152 -7.09 -2.34 -2.32
N HIS A 153 -6.88 -3.61 -2.60
CA HIS A 153 -5.61 -4.34 -2.46
C HIS A 153 -4.44 -3.73 -3.24
N HIS A 154 -4.67 -3.28 -4.47
CA HIS A 154 -3.62 -2.71 -5.32
C HIS A 154 -3.30 -1.23 -5.04
N GLN A 155 -4.12 -0.57 -4.25
CA GLN A 155 -3.99 0.85 -3.91
C GLN A 155 -4.03 1.08 -2.40
N PHE A 156 -3.62 0.08 -1.66
CA PHE A 156 -3.77 -0.02 -0.23
C PHE A 156 -3.35 1.26 0.53
N TYR A 157 -2.09 1.67 0.40
CA TYR A 157 -1.59 2.86 1.10
C TYR A 157 -2.30 4.16 0.72
N MET A 158 -2.81 4.22 -0.49
CA MET A 158 -3.59 5.36 -0.94
C MET A 158 -5.00 5.40 -0.39
N ARG A 159 -5.61 4.24 -0.29
CA ARG A 159 -6.96 4.14 0.27
C ARG A 159 -6.96 4.58 1.71
N ILE A 160 -5.95 4.19 2.48
CA ILE A 160 -5.75 4.67 3.85
C ILE A 160 -5.75 6.22 3.87
N GLN A 161 -5.03 6.85 2.96
CA GLN A 161 -4.93 8.31 2.93
C GLN A 161 -6.20 9.00 2.44
N LYS A 162 -6.94 8.38 1.52
CA LYS A 162 -8.20 8.91 0.97
C LYS A 162 -9.40 8.75 1.91
N THR A 163 -9.27 8.04 3.02
CA THR A 163 -10.36 7.91 3.99
C THR A 163 -10.76 9.25 4.61
N GLY A 164 -9.84 10.23 4.62
CA GLY A 164 -10.08 11.56 5.21
C GLY A 164 -10.11 11.58 6.74
N TYR A 165 -9.78 10.46 7.38
CA TYR A 165 -9.69 10.41 8.84
C TYR A 165 -8.48 11.20 9.38
N PRO A 166 -8.55 11.69 10.64
CA PRO A 166 -7.44 12.36 11.28
C PRO A 166 -6.18 11.48 11.27
N ALA A 167 -5.09 12.00 10.70
CA ALA A 167 -3.83 11.29 10.58
C ALA A 167 -2.72 11.99 11.38
N SER A 168 -1.85 11.20 12.04
CA SER A 168 -0.65 11.65 12.73
C SER A 168 0.60 11.02 12.14
N GLU A 169 1.75 11.67 12.34
CA GLU A 169 3.07 11.20 11.92
C GLU A 169 3.89 10.74 13.11
N LEU A 170 4.21 9.46 13.17
CA LEU A 170 5.08 8.89 14.21
C LEU A 170 6.51 8.79 13.72
N THR A 171 7.40 9.62 14.23
CA THR A 171 8.83 9.59 13.89
C THR A 171 9.58 8.54 14.68
N TYR A 172 10.40 7.73 14.00
CA TYR A 172 11.26 6.72 14.61
C TYR A 172 12.49 6.44 13.76
N GLN A 173 13.48 5.75 14.37
CA GLN A 173 14.68 5.31 13.68
C GLN A 173 14.53 3.82 13.30
N PRO A 174 14.51 3.46 12.02
CA PRO A 174 14.49 2.07 11.60
C PRO A 174 15.71 1.29 12.10
N VAL A 175 15.52 0.01 12.43
CA VAL A 175 16.59 -0.89 12.95
C VAL A 175 17.57 -1.25 11.85
N SER A 176 17.09 -1.43 10.64
CA SER A 176 17.93 -1.78 9.50
C SER A 176 17.94 -0.65 8.48
N GLU A 177 19.14 -0.28 8.06
CA GLU A 177 19.30 0.47 6.81
C GLU A 177 18.96 -0.45 5.64
N THR A 178 17.69 -0.65 5.38
CA THR A 178 17.29 -1.27 4.12
C THR A 178 17.60 -0.31 2.98
N HIS A 179 18.89 -0.07 2.76
CA HIS A 179 19.38 0.31 1.46
C HIS A 179 19.18 -0.90 0.52
N VAL A 180 17.94 -1.28 0.30
CA VAL A 180 17.63 -1.94 -0.95
C VAL A 180 18.14 -0.94 -1.99
N LYS A 181 19.23 -1.29 -2.65
CA LYS A 181 19.74 -0.57 -3.84
C LYS A 181 18.63 -0.63 -4.88
N ARG A 182 17.55 0.13 -4.63
CA ARG A 182 16.44 0.26 -5.57
C ARG A 182 17.01 0.96 -6.77
N SER A 183 17.18 0.22 -7.85
CA SER A 183 17.60 0.78 -9.13
C SER A 183 16.73 2.00 -9.44
N ILE A 184 17.33 3.05 -9.98
CA ILE A 184 16.61 4.25 -10.45
C ILE A 184 15.46 3.85 -11.38
N ALA A 185 15.69 2.84 -12.24
CA ALA A 185 14.67 2.28 -13.12
C ALA A 185 13.48 1.68 -12.33
N TYR A 186 13.73 1.03 -11.19
CA TYR A 186 12.66 0.53 -10.33
C TYR A 186 11.86 1.69 -9.71
N GLY A 187 12.54 2.74 -9.25
CA GLY A 187 11.88 3.93 -8.71
C GLY A 187 11.00 4.63 -9.75
N PHE A 188 11.51 4.78 -10.98
CA PHE A 188 10.75 5.37 -12.09
C PHE A 188 9.54 4.52 -12.47
N ARG A 189 9.71 3.20 -12.61
CA ARG A 189 8.60 2.29 -12.91
C ARG A 189 7.51 2.33 -11.83
N ASN A 190 7.93 2.39 -10.56
CA ASN A 190 6.99 2.49 -9.44
C ASN A 190 6.27 3.86 -9.43
N LEU A 191 6.96 4.95 -9.77
CA LEU A 191 6.35 6.27 -9.90
C LEU A 191 5.29 6.30 -11.01
N VAL A 192 5.62 5.78 -12.21
CA VAL A 192 4.66 5.69 -13.33
C VAL A 192 3.45 4.84 -12.92
N ARG A 193 3.70 3.71 -12.29
CA ARG A 193 2.64 2.84 -11.77
C ARG A 193 1.74 3.58 -10.77
N LEU A 194 2.30 4.26 -9.79
CA LEU A 194 1.53 5.07 -8.83
C LEU A 194 0.72 6.17 -9.52
N MET A 195 1.29 6.84 -10.52
CA MET A 195 0.57 7.86 -11.30
C MET A 195 -0.61 7.28 -12.06
N VAL A 196 -0.42 6.17 -12.76
CA VAL A 196 -1.47 5.52 -13.57
C VAL A 196 -2.56 4.95 -12.70
N PHE A 197 -2.21 4.21 -11.64
CA PHE A 197 -3.20 3.60 -10.74
C PHE A 197 -3.98 4.63 -9.91
N ASN A 198 -3.46 5.84 -9.78
CA ASN A 198 -3.94 6.79 -8.80
C ASN A 198 -4.80 7.91 -9.35
N SER A 199 -4.59 8.29 -10.59
CA SER A 199 -5.19 9.49 -11.14
C SER A 199 -5.44 9.36 -12.64
N SER A 200 -6.56 9.91 -13.09
CA SER A 200 -6.79 10.14 -14.52
C SER A 200 -6.13 11.43 -15.05
N ARG A 201 -5.49 12.22 -14.17
CA ARG A 201 -4.82 13.48 -14.57
C ARG A 201 -3.70 13.27 -15.60
N PRO A 202 -2.81 12.25 -15.50
CA PRO A 202 -1.82 12.00 -16.54
C PRO A 202 -2.46 11.75 -17.92
N LEU A 203 -3.59 11.04 -17.96
CA LEU A 203 -4.31 10.81 -19.23
C LEU A 203 -4.83 12.12 -19.83
N ARG A 204 -5.34 13.04 -18.99
CA ARG A 204 -5.76 14.37 -19.45
C ARG A 204 -4.57 15.21 -19.94
N TRP A 205 -3.41 15.18 -19.25
CA TRP A 205 -2.20 15.86 -19.72
C TRP A 205 -1.75 15.34 -21.08
N MET A 206 -1.81 14.02 -21.28
CA MET A 206 -1.50 13.42 -22.57
C MET A 206 -2.46 13.84 -23.66
N SER A 207 -3.75 13.94 -23.36
CA SER A 207 -4.75 14.47 -24.30
C SER A 207 -4.42 15.91 -24.68
N ILE A 208 -4.03 16.77 -23.73
CA ILE A 208 -3.62 18.15 -23.99
C ILE A 208 -2.36 18.18 -24.88
N VAL A 209 -1.33 17.37 -24.53
CA VAL A 209 -0.09 17.29 -25.35
C VAL A 209 -0.39 16.80 -26.76
N GLY A 210 -1.25 15.80 -26.91
CA GLY A 210 -1.70 15.31 -28.21
C GLY A 210 -2.45 16.35 -29.03
N THR A 211 -3.32 17.11 -28.39
CA THR A 211 -4.06 18.21 -29.05
C THR A 211 -3.12 19.32 -29.49
N VAL A 212 -2.16 19.74 -28.64
CA VAL A 212 -1.16 20.74 -28.99
C VAL A 212 -0.26 20.24 -30.12
N GLY A 213 0.19 18.99 -30.07
CA GLY A 213 0.99 18.36 -31.12
C GLY A 213 0.23 18.29 -32.45
N SER A 214 -1.04 17.91 -32.44
CA SER A 214 -1.89 17.89 -33.63
C SER A 214 -2.09 19.27 -34.21
N LEU A 215 -2.35 20.29 -33.39
CA LEU A 215 -2.51 21.66 -33.82
C LEU A 215 -1.22 22.21 -34.45
N SER A 216 -0.06 21.92 -33.83
CA SER A 216 1.23 22.33 -34.39
C SER A 216 1.54 21.66 -35.72
N ALA A 217 1.18 20.39 -35.90
CA ALA A 217 1.29 19.68 -37.17
C ALA A 217 0.43 20.31 -38.27
N LEU A 218 -0.82 20.65 -37.92
CA LEU A 218 -1.73 21.33 -38.85
C LEU A 218 -1.19 22.69 -39.29
N LEU A 219 -0.69 23.51 -38.31
CA LEU A 219 -0.10 24.82 -38.65
C LEU A 219 1.15 24.67 -39.51
N PHE A 220 1.99 23.67 -39.24
CA PHE A 220 3.16 23.37 -40.06
C PHE A 220 2.76 22.94 -41.50
N ALA A 221 1.75 22.11 -41.63
CA ALA A 221 1.24 21.69 -42.94
C ALA A 221 0.69 22.89 -43.75
N VAL A 222 -0.09 23.75 -43.11
CA VAL A 222 -0.64 24.98 -43.75
C VAL A 222 0.53 25.92 -44.16
N TYR A 223 1.51 26.14 -43.29
CA TYR A 223 2.69 26.90 -43.58
C TYR A 223 3.47 26.35 -44.80
N SER A 224 3.68 25.03 -44.85
CA SER A 224 4.38 24.34 -45.91
C SER A 224 3.66 24.52 -47.29
N ILE A 225 2.34 24.44 -47.29
CA ILE A 225 1.51 24.66 -48.49
C ILE A 225 1.62 26.09 -48.96
N ILE A 226 1.52 27.08 -48.07
CA ILE A 226 1.63 28.50 -48.40
C ILE A 226 2.99 28.84 -49.01
N VAL A 227 4.07 28.38 -48.40
CA VAL A 227 5.45 28.61 -48.84
C VAL A 227 5.68 27.99 -50.25
N ASN A 228 5.15 26.77 -50.47
CA ASN A 228 5.26 26.11 -51.80
C ASN A 228 4.49 26.82 -52.86
N LEU A 229 3.30 27.40 -52.59
CA LEU A 229 2.52 28.20 -53.53
C LEU A 229 3.15 29.53 -53.90
N ILE A 230 3.86 30.16 -52.94
CA ILE A 230 4.46 31.47 -53.15
C ILE A 230 5.82 31.37 -53.89
N ASN A 231 6.68 30.44 -53.48
CA ASN A 231 8.08 30.36 -53.91
C ASN A 231 8.33 29.41 -55.10
N GLY A 232 7.35 28.57 -55.51
CA GLY A 232 7.41 27.72 -56.73
C GLY A 232 8.58 26.73 -56.78
N HIS A 233 9.41 26.63 -55.79
CA HIS A 233 10.56 25.75 -55.73
C HIS A 233 10.43 24.76 -54.57
N VAL A 234 10.91 23.55 -54.79
CA VAL A 234 11.02 22.53 -53.74
C VAL A 234 11.94 23.05 -52.64
N VAL A 235 11.36 23.32 -51.51
CA VAL A 235 12.00 23.95 -50.37
C VAL A 235 13.17 23.07 -49.90
N GLU A 236 14.33 23.65 -49.67
CA GLU A 236 15.46 23.09 -48.93
C GLU A 236 15.03 22.89 -47.47
N GLY A 237 14.21 21.90 -47.18
CA GLY A 237 13.58 21.70 -45.85
C GLY A 237 13.44 20.24 -45.48
N TRP A 238 14.05 19.32 -46.23
CA TRP A 238 13.97 17.89 -45.97
C TRP A 238 14.30 17.54 -44.52
N THR A 239 15.40 18.07 -43.98
CA THR A 239 15.87 17.83 -42.61
C THR A 239 14.86 18.34 -41.57
N THR A 240 14.29 19.52 -41.77
CA THR A 240 13.30 20.12 -40.89
C THR A 240 12.02 19.30 -40.85
N THR A 241 11.56 18.84 -42.02
CA THR A 241 10.37 18.00 -42.14
C THR A 241 10.55 16.66 -41.44
N VAL A 242 11.71 15.99 -41.68
CA VAL A 242 12.00 14.69 -41.04
C VAL A 242 12.15 14.85 -39.52
N LEU A 243 12.82 15.93 -39.05
CA LEU A 243 12.95 16.20 -37.61
C LEU A 243 11.56 16.44 -36.98
N PHE A 244 10.74 17.25 -37.60
CA PHE A 244 9.38 17.54 -37.09
C PHE A 244 8.51 16.28 -37.02
N MET A 245 8.50 15.47 -38.10
CA MET A 245 7.81 14.17 -38.10
C MET A 245 8.34 13.22 -37.03
N SER A 246 9.66 13.16 -36.82
CA SER A 246 10.28 12.32 -35.83
C SER A 246 9.84 12.71 -34.41
N ILE A 247 9.76 14.01 -34.12
CA ILE A 247 9.26 14.52 -32.83
C ILE A 247 7.80 14.15 -32.63
N LEU A 248 6.95 14.31 -33.67
CA LEU A 248 5.54 13.94 -33.58
C LEU A 248 5.34 12.45 -33.35
N PHE A 249 6.09 11.60 -34.06
CA PHE A 249 6.05 10.15 -33.85
C PHE A 249 6.53 9.77 -32.46
N MET A 250 7.59 10.40 -31.96
CA MET A 250 8.05 10.17 -30.58
C MET A 250 6.95 10.49 -29.56
N LEU A 251 6.27 11.65 -29.70
CA LEU A 251 5.14 11.99 -28.84
C LEU A 251 3.98 11.00 -28.97
N GLN A 252 3.68 10.58 -30.18
CA GLN A 252 2.62 9.59 -30.45
C GLN A 252 2.93 8.24 -29.77
N PHE A 253 4.15 7.72 -29.87
CA PHE A 253 4.53 6.48 -29.22
C PHE A 253 4.50 6.58 -27.71
N ILE A 254 4.91 7.71 -27.12
CA ILE A 254 4.79 7.95 -25.68
C ILE A 254 3.31 7.91 -25.26
N MET A 255 2.43 8.60 -25.98
CA MET A 255 0.98 8.57 -25.70
C MET A 255 0.40 7.17 -25.81
N LEU A 256 0.82 6.41 -26.83
CA LEU A 256 0.34 5.03 -27.03
C LEU A 256 0.78 4.11 -25.90
N ALA A 257 2.03 4.26 -25.40
CA ALA A 257 2.55 3.49 -24.28
C ALA A 257 1.73 3.74 -22.99
N PHE A 258 1.43 4.99 -22.70
CA PHE A 258 0.56 5.32 -21.56
C PHE A 258 -0.88 4.81 -21.76
N PHE A 259 -1.42 4.93 -22.97
CA PHE A 259 -2.75 4.39 -23.27
C PHE A 259 -2.81 2.88 -23.04
N GLY A 260 -1.77 2.15 -23.45
CA GLY A 260 -1.63 0.72 -23.16
C GLY A 260 -1.65 0.41 -21.67
N GLU A 261 -0.92 1.20 -20.86
CA GLU A 261 -0.90 1.04 -19.40
C GLU A 261 -2.29 1.30 -18.76
N TYR A 262 -3.01 2.33 -19.23
CA TYR A 262 -4.38 2.60 -18.77
C TYR A 262 -5.37 1.52 -19.20
N LEU A 263 -5.21 0.97 -20.42
CA LEU A 263 -6.05 -0.13 -20.90
C LEU A 263 -5.80 -1.41 -20.11
N SER A 264 -4.54 -1.73 -19.83
CA SER A 264 -4.17 -2.85 -18.94
C SER A 264 -4.84 -2.72 -17.59
N ARG A 265 -4.77 -1.53 -16.98
CA ARG A 265 -5.44 -1.26 -15.71
C ARG A 265 -6.96 -1.48 -15.80
N LEU A 266 -7.60 -1.02 -16.87
CA LEU A 266 -9.04 -1.15 -17.05
C LEU A 266 -9.46 -2.62 -17.21
N LEU A 267 -8.61 -3.42 -17.84
CA LEU A 267 -8.79 -4.86 -17.95
C LEU A 267 -8.60 -5.55 -16.57
N ASP A 268 -7.59 -5.16 -15.81
CA ASP A 268 -7.36 -5.66 -14.45
C ASP A 268 -8.53 -5.30 -13.53
N ASP A 269 -9.07 -4.08 -13.64
CA ASP A 269 -10.23 -3.64 -12.86
C ASP A 269 -11.51 -4.39 -13.24
N ARG A 270 -11.62 -4.88 -14.49
CA ARG A 270 -12.76 -5.68 -14.94
C ARG A 270 -12.62 -7.18 -14.70
N SER A 271 -11.41 -7.68 -14.47
CA SER A 271 -11.23 -9.07 -14.12
C SER A 271 -11.89 -9.35 -12.76
N GLU A 272 -12.82 -10.29 -12.70
CA GLU A 272 -13.50 -10.71 -11.48
C GLU A 272 -12.60 -11.57 -10.58
N GLN A 273 -11.32 -11.69 -10.91
CA GLN A 273 -10.39 -12.48 -10.14
C GLN A 273 -10.15 -11.84 -8.77
N ALA A 274 -10.27 -12.64 -7.73
CA ALA A 274 -9.89 -12.22 -6.38
C ALA A 274 -8.42 -11.76 -6.38
N ALA A 275 -8.13 -10.64 -5.71
CA ALA A 275 -6.78 -10.09 -5.64
C ALA A 275 -5.78 -11.10 -5.03
N TYR A 276 -6.27 -11.97 -4.18
CA TYR A 276 -5.52 -13.06 -3.56
C TYR A 276 -6.47 -14.21 -3.16
N SER A 277 -5.91 -15.38 -2.91
CA SER A 277 -6.62 -16.47 -2.21
C SER A 277 -5.76 -16.97 -1.06
N VAL A 278 -6.41 -17.28 0.06
CA VAL A 278 -5.75 -17.93 1.20
C VAL A 278 -5.68 -19.43 0.89
N VAL A 279 -4.47 -19.93 0.76
CA VAL A 279 -4.22 -21.36 0.46
C VAL A 279 -4.12 -22.19 1.72
N PHE A 280 -3.64 -21.59 2.78
CA PHE A 280 -3.45 -22.25 4.05
C PHE A 280 -3.61 -21.25 5.20
N GLU A 281 -4.32 -21.65 6.24
CA GLU A 281 -4.50 -20.91 7.48
C GLU A 281 -4.26 -21.85 8.66
N LYS A 282 -3.53 -21.37 9.66
CA LYS A 282 -3.28 -22.11 10.89
C LYS A 282 -3.25 -21.16 12.08
N ASN A 283 -3.95 -21.50 13.12
CA ASN A 283 -4.01 -20.74 14.35
C ASN A 283 -3.08 -21.36 15.40
N SER A 284 -2.68 -20.57 16.38
CA SER A 284 -1.95 -21.03 17.54
C SER A 284 -2.72 -22.14 18.29
N ALA A 285 -2.00 -23.17 18.71
CA ALA A 285 -2.53 -24.26 19.54
C ALA A 285 -2.60 -23.88 21.02
N VAL A 286 -1.88 -22.84 21.44
CA VAL A 286 -1.85 -22.34 22.82
C VAL A 286 -3.01 -21.40 23.03
N MET A 287 -3.94 -21.78 23.90
CA MET A 287 -5.00 -20.87 24.35
C MET A 287 -4.40 -19.80 25.28
N VAL A 288 -4.93 -18.59 25.21
CA VAL A 288 -4.67 -17.54 26.18
C VAL A 288 -5.03 -18.06 27.56
N ASN A 289 -4.20 -17.79 28.56
CA ASN A 289 -4.39 -18.24 29.93
C ASN A 289 -5.83 -18.13 30.37
N GLN A 290 -6.35 -19.19 31.04
CA GLN A 290 -7.74 -19.27 31.55
C GLN A 290 -8.12 -18.15 32.53
N ASP A 291 -7.14 -17.41 33.05
CA ASP A 291 -7.35 -16.23 33.92
C ASP A 291 -7.91 -15.01 33.18
N ARG A 292 -7.95 -15.02 31.86
CA ARG A 292 -8.65 -14.02 31.02
C ARG A 292 -10.08 -14.43 30.75
N VAL A 293 -10.83 -14.75 31.78
CA VAL A 293 -12.25 -15.08 31.68
C VAL A 293 -12.99 -13.80 31.27
N ASN A 294 -13.74 -13.85 30.18
CA ASN A 294 -14.65 -12.78 29.80
C ASN A 294 -15.53 -12.41 30.99
N VAL A 295 -15.50 -11.18 31.44
CA VAL A 295 -16.26 -10.63 32.55
C VAL A 295 -17.78 -10.91 32.45
N LEU A 296 -18.28 -11.24 31.27
CA LEU A 296 -19.66 -11.67 31.02
C LEU A 296 -20.00 -13.08 31.54
N ASN A 297 -19.02 -13.97 31.75
CA ASN A 297 -19.28 -15.33 32.24
C ASN A 297 -19.42 -15.41 33.76
N ASP A 298 -18.72 -14.57 34.54
CA ASP A 298 -18.81 -14.60 35.98
C ASP A 298 -20.15 -14.11 36.51
N ALA A 299 -20.73 -13.09 35.89
CA ALA A 299 -22.03 -12.56 36.29
C ALA A 299 -23.21 -13.54 36.02
N THR A 300 -23.05 -14.44 35.03
CA THR A 300 -24.07 -15.42 34.68
C THR A 300 -23.99 -16.67 35.56
N VAL A 301 -22.80 -17.10 35.95
CA VAL A 301 -22.58 -18.24 36.85
C VAL A 301 -23.01 -17.93 38.26
N GLU A 302 -22.71 -16.70 38.76
CA GLU A 302 -23.12 -16.26 40.10
C GLU A 302 -24.64 -16.13 40.22
N LYS A 303 -25.33 -15.62 39.20
CA LYS A 303 -26.79 -15.60 39.13
C LYS A 303 -27.41 -16.99 39.05
N ALA A 304 -26.83 -17.95 38.32
CA ALA A 304 -27.30 -19.31 38.26
C ALA A 304 -27.16 -20.04 39.58
N ASN A 305 -26.09 -19.84 40.34
CA ASN A 305 -25.87 -20.40 41.65
C ASN A 305 -26.78 -19.82 42.74
N LEU A 306 -27.11 -18.52 42.65
CA LEU A 306 -28.05 -17.86 43.57
C LEU A 306 -29.52 -18.33 43.35
N VAL A 307 -29.88 -18.69 42.13
CA VAL A 307 -31.21 -19.22 41.79
C VAL A 307 -31.36 -20.68 42.24
N GLN A 308 -30.29 -21.47 42.24
CA GLN A 308 -30.34 -22.86 42.76
C GLN A 308 -30.38 -22.94 44.28
N THR A 309 -29.63 -22.06 44.99
CA THR A 309 -29.67 -22.02 46.48
C THR A 309 -30.95 -21.43 47.04
N GLY A 310 -31.73 -20.68 46.23
CA GLY A 310 -33.04 -20.13 46.64
C GLY A 310 -34.23 -21.10 46.45
N ARG A 311 -34.02 -22.29 45.83
CA ARG A 311 -35.05 -23.30 45.60
C ARG A 311 -35.09 -24.43 46.65
N ASP A 312 -34.07 -24.51 47.48
CA ASP A 312 -33.91 -25.51 48.53
C ASP A 312 -34.21 -24.96 49.94
N ARG A 313 -34.99 -23.89 50.04
CA ARG A 313 -35.54 -23.40 51.30
C ARG A 313 -37.06 -23.29 51.26
#